data_bb781a0355020773786a0719a36b6246
#
_entry.id   bb781a0355020773786a0719a36b6246
#
_cell.length_a   1.000
_cell.length_b   1.000
_cell.length_c   1.000
_cell.angle_alpha   90.00
_cell.angle_beta   90.00
_cell.angle_gamma   90.00
#
_symmetry.space_group_name_H-M   'P 1'
#
loop_
_entity.id
_entity.type
_entity.pdbx_description
1 polymer ?
#
loop_
_entity_poly.entity_id
_entity_poly.type
_entity_poly.pdbx_seq_one_letter_code
_entity_poly.pdbx_strand_id
1 'polypeptide(L)'
;MMHYTEFVNMARKIATQYKTLYVSGCFGAPMTPANKTRYSKNNAYNRQPARVTKIMKADRDVFGFDCVCLIKSILWNFTGDVNAQYGGAQYASNNVPDIGENAMIKRCTNVSTDFSKCVPGAMLWLDGHAGIYLGDGLAAECTPIWKDGVQITAVANIGRKAGYNCRTWTKWGLLPWVDYTQPDPGPAPDPLPDGKKYIPVLLDGKLVQCIGTVENGITYIQLRNVADPLGLAVVGWDAQRRIATVTTK
;
A
#
# COMPACT_ATOMS: atom_id res chain seq x y z
N MET A 1 14.72 4.25 -7.44
CA MET A 1 13.89 4.18 -6.22
C MET A 1 12.44 4.08 -6.64
N MET A 2 11.61 3.38 -5.88
CA MET A 2 10.15 3.30 -6.10
C MET A 2 9.51 4.57 -5.57
N HIS A 3 8.59 5.19 -6.32
CA HIS A 3 7.87 6.36 -5.83
C HIS A 3 6.89 5.96 -4.72
N TYR A 4 6.71 6.83 -3.71
CA TYR A 4 5.89 6.50 -2.53
C TYR A 4 4.43 6.13 -2.87
N THR A 5 3.87 6.71 -3.93
CA THR A 5 2.50 6.38 -4.36
C THR A 5 2.40 4.96 -4.89
N GLU A 6 3.39 4.48 -5.66
CA GLU A 6 3.45 3.09 -6.14
C GLU A 6 3.60 2.13 -4.96
N PHE A 7 4.45 2.49 -3.99
CA PHE A 7 4.68 1.70 -2.78
C PHE A 7 3.40 1.56 -1.96
N VAL A 8 2.68 2.67 -1.70
CA VAL A 8 1.41 2.69 -0.99
C VAL A 8 0.32 1.93 -1.75
N ASN A 9 0.21 2.12 -3.07
CA ASN A 9 -0.78 1.44 -3.89
C ASN A 9 -0.56 -0.08 -3.87
N MET A 10 0.69 -0.55 -3.96
CA MET A 10 0.99 -1.97 -3.87
C MET A 10 0.65 -2.52 -2.47
N ALA A 11 0.97 -1.80 -1.39
CA ALA A 11 0.60 -2.19 -0.03
C ALA A 11 -0.92 -2.31 0.15
N ARG A 12 -1.69 -1.35 -0.38
CA ARG A 12 -3.17 -1.42 -0.40
C ARG A 12 -3.66 -2.61 -1.21
N LYS A 13 -3.12 -2.82 -2.41
CA LYS A 13 -3.49 -3.94 -3.29
C LYS A 13 -3.26 -5.28 -2.59
N ILE A 14 -2.12 -5.46 -1.92
CA ILE A 14 -1.83 -6.69 -1.17
C ILE A 14 -2.85 -6.89 -0.05
N ALA A 15 -3.18 -5.84 0.70
CA ALA A 15 -4.11 -5.93 1.83
C ALA A 15 -5.57 -6.21 1.43
N THR A 16 -5.98 -5.79 0.20
CA THR A 16 -7.40 -5.80 -0.21
C THR A 16 -7.73 -6.79 -1.32
N GLN A 17 -6.76 -7.15 -2.17
CA GLN A 17 -7.03 -7.95 -3.37
C GLN A 17 -6.37 -9.33 -3.34
N TYR A 18 -5.34 -9.55 -2.50
CA TYR A 18 -4.68 -10.84 -2.40
C TYR A 18 -5.11 -11.61 -1.14
N LYS A 19 -5.15 -12.93 -1.26
CA LYS A 19 -5.21 -13.82 -0.09
C LYS A 19 -3.82 -13.87 0.54
N THR A 20 -3.72 -13.57 1.81
CA THR A 20 -2.43 -13.52 2.50
C THR A 20 -2.45 -14.29 3.81
N LEU A 21 -1.29 -14.76 4.25
CA LEU A 21 -1.07 -15.43 5.52
C LEU A 21 0.20 -14.88 6.17
N TYR A 22 0.16 -14.69 7.50
CA TYR A 22 1.38 -14.37 8.25
C TYR A 22 2.29 -15.61 8.26
N VAL A 23 3.47 -15.47 7.68
CA VAL A 23 4.52 -16.50 7.61
C VAL A 23 5.86 -15.83 7.88
N SER A 24 6.45 -16.10 9.05
CA SER A 24 7.70 -15.48 9.47
C SER A 24 8.84 -15.77 8.50
N GLY A 25 9.57 -14.72 8.07
CA GLY A 25 10.65 -14.78 7.09
C GLY A 25 10.18 -14.96 5.64
N CYS A 26 8.88 -14.85 5.36
CA CYS A 26 8.34 -14.97 4.01
C CYS A 26 8.06 -13.58 3.41
N PHE A 27 8.49 -13.37 2.17
CA PHE A 27 8.40 -12.10 1.44
C PHE A 27 7.63 -12.24 0.13
N GLY A 28 6.40 -12.74 0.22
CA GLY A 28 5.49 -12.82 -0.92
C GLY A 28 5.46 -14.18 -1.63
N ALA A 29 6.03 -15.23 -1.05
CA ALA A 29 5.98 -16.55 -1.67
C ALA A 29 4.53 -17.10 -1.67
N PRO A 30 4.03 -17.59 -2.82
CA PRO A 30 2.77 -18.32 -2.88
C PRO A 30 2.89 -19.65 -2.13
N MET A 31 1.80 -20.11 -1.50
CA MET A 31 1.79 -21.33 -0.69
C MET A 31 1.72 -22.59 -1.55
N THR A 32 2.67 -22.74 -2.48
CA THR A 32 2.90 -23.99 -3.23
C THR A 32 3.35 -25.12 -2.31
N PRO A 33 3.24 -26.42 -2.69
CA PRO A 33 3.72 -27.52 -1.86
C PRO A 33 5.17 -27.36 -1.41
N ALA A 34 6.07 -26.89 -2.31
CA ALA A 34 7.47 -26.64 -1.99
C ALA A 34 7.63 -25.52 -0.93
N ASN A 35 6.92 -24.39 -1.11
CA ASN A 35 6.97 -23.28 -0.17
C ASN A 35 6.37 -23.63 1.20
N LYS A 36 5.25 -24.37 1.23
CA LYS A 36 4.68 -24.89 2.48
C LYS A 36 5.70 -25.74 3.25
N THR A 37 6.34 -26.68 2.57
CA THR A 37 7.37 -27.54 3.17
C THR A 37 8.55 -26.71 3.69
N ARG A 38 9.00 -25.74 2.91
CA ARG A 38 10.11 -24.84 3.29
C ARG A 38 9.76 -24.01 4.52
N TYR A 39 8.65 -23.25 4.44
CA TYR A 39 8.34 -22.28 5.49
C TYR A 39 7.81 -22.90 6.78
N SER A 40 7.16 -24.05 6.74
CA SER A 40 6.76 -24.77 7.96
C SER A 40 7.95 -25.23 8.82
N LYS A 41 9.18 -25.17 8.28
CA LYS A 41 10.41 -25.66 8.96
C LYS A 41 11.46 -24.58 9.20
N ASN A 42 11.34 -23.38 8.59
CA ASN A 42 12.44 -22.41 8.49
C ASN A 42 12.81 -21.70 9.81
N ASN A 43 11.89 -21.54 10.76
CA ASN A 43 12.16 -20.88 12.05
C ASN A 43 11.25 -21.40 13.18
N ALA A 44 11.56 -21.01 14.43
CA ALA A 44 10.85 -21.49 15.60
C ALA A 44 9.37 -21.11 15.60
N TYR A 45 9.01 -19.90 15.13
CA TYR A 45 7.62 -19.45 15.06
C TYR A 45 6.80 -20.31 14.09
N ASN A 46 7.28 -20.51 12.87
CA ASN A 46 6.58 -21.29 11.85
C ASN A 46 6.49 -22.78 12.19
N ARG A 47 7.43 -23.32 13.02
CA ARG A 47 7.39 -24.71 13.50
C ARG A 47 6.36 -24.98 14.58
N GLN A 48 5.73 -23.96 15.15
CA GLN A 48 4.64 -24.18 16.12
C GLN A 48 3.49 -24.98 15.46
N PRO A 49 2.91 -25.99 16.11
CA PRO A 49 1.92 -26.88 15.49
C PRO A 49 0.74 -26.14 14.83
N ALA A 50 0.25 -25.10 15.49
CA ALA A 50 -0.84 -24.26 14.94
C ALA A 50 -0.42 -23.52 13.66
N ARG A 51 0.84 -23.04 13.58
CA ARG A 51 1.37 -22.35 12.39
C ARG A 51 1.62 -23.33 11.25
N VAL A 52 2.23 -24.48 11.55
CA VAL A 52 2.40 -25.57 10.56
C VAL A 52 1.04 -25.92 9.94
N THR A 53 0.01 -26.13 10.78
CA THR A 53 -1.34 -26.45 10.29
C THR A 53 -1.89 -25.39 9.35
N LYS A 54 -1.76 -24.11 9.69
CA LYS A 54 -2.22 -23.00 8.85
C LYS A 54 -1.45 -22.92 7.53
N ILE A 55 -0.11 -23.02 7.57
CA ILE A 55 0.75 -23.00 6.37
C ILE A 55 0.39 -24.18 5.44
N MET A 56 0.24 -25.38 6.01
CA MET A 56 -0.06 -26.58 5.21
C MET A 56 -1.46 -26.58 4.61
N LYS A 57 -2.43 -25.94 5.25
CA LYS A 57 -3.83 -25.84 4.77
C LYS A 57 -4.05 -24.66 3.80
N ALA A 58 -3.13 -23.71 3.72
CA ALA A 58 -3.29 -22.53 2.86
C ALA A 58 -3.42 -22.96 1.38
N ASP A 59 -4.27 -22.30 0.61
CA ASP A 59 -4.39 -22.52 -0.84
C ASP A 59 -3.14 -22.04 -1.57
N ARG A 60 -2.91 -22.52 -2.78
CA ARG A 60 -1.74 -22.17 -3.58
C ARG A 60 -1.65 -20.67 -3.88
N ASP A 61 -2.79 -19.99 -4.03
CA ASP A 61 -2.91 -18.56 -4.34
C ASP A 61 -2.82 -17.65 -3.10
N VAL A 62 -2.56 -18.23 -1.93
CA VAL A 62 -2.26 -17.46 -0.70
C VAL A 62 -0.78 -17.08 -0.70
N PHE A 63 -0.49 -15.81 -0.50
CA PHE A 63 0.88 -15.29 -0.38
C PHE A 63 1.29 -15.15 1.08
N GLY A 64 2.47 -15.67 1.43
CA GLY A 64 3.04 -15.54 2.77
C GLY A 64 3.83 -14.24 2.93
N PHE A 65 3.62 -13.56 4.06
CA PHE A 65 4.41 -12.39 4.46
C PHE A 65 4.64 -12.40 5.96
N ASP A 66 5.69 -11.73 6.43
CA ASP A 66 5.73 -11.18 7.78
C ASP A 66 5.73 -9.64 7.74
N CYS A 67 5.82 -9.01 8.89
CA CYS A 67 5.65 -7.56 9.00
C CYS A 67 6.69 -6.77 8.18
N VAL A 68 7.98 -7.03 8.35
CA VAL A 68 9.05 -6.32 7.62
C VAL A 68 9.22 -6.88 6.21
N CYS A 69 8.92 -8.16 6.00
CA CYS A 69 8.95 -8.78 4.68
C CYS A 69 7.87 -8.25 3.74
N LEU A 70 6.75 -7.72 4.25
CA LEU A 70 5.78 -6.98 3.44
C LEU A 70 6.44 -5.73 2.80
N ILE A 71 7.18 -4.95 3.59
CA ILE A 71 7.92 -3.77 3.10
C ILE A 71 8.95 -4.21 2.06
N LYS A 72 9.79 -5.19 2.41
CA LYS A 72 10.87 -5.68 1.54
C LYS A 72 10.33 -6.25 0.23
N SER A 73 9.26 -7.05 0.28
CA SER A 73 8.72 -7.68 -0.93
C SER A 73 8.25 -6.63 -1.96
N ILE A 74 7.59 -5.58 -1.53
CA ILE A 74 7.16 -4.50 -2.42
C ILE A 74 8.39 -3.83 -3.04
N LEU A 75 9.37 -3.46 -2.21
CA LEU A 75 10.62 -2.84 -2.67
C LEU A 75 11.48 -3.78 -3.54
N TRP A 76 11.29 -5.09 -3.44
CA TRP A 76 11.90 -6.12 -4.27
C TRP A 76 11.05 -6.51 -5.49
N ASN A 77 10.14 -5.61 -5.92
CA ASN A 77 9.31 -5.76 -7.11
C ASN A 77 8.28 -6.92 -7.05
N PHE A 78 7.64 -7.15 -5.92
CA PHE A 78 6.54 -8.10 -5.81
C PHE A 78 5.43 -7.77 -6.82
N THR A 79 5.01 -8.75 -7.60
CA THR A 79 3.98 -8.60 -8.65
C THR A 79 2.66 -9.31 -8.34
N GLY A 80 2.68 -10.28 -7.42
CA GLY A 80 1.55 -11.16 -7.15
C GLY A 80 1.44 -12.34 -8.11
N ASP A 81 2.52 -12.70 -8.81
CA ASP A 81 2.55 -13.87 -9.70
C ASP A 81 2.60 -15.16 -8.88
N VAL A 82 1.50 -15.94 -8.91
CA VAL A 82 1.37 -17.23 -8.20
C VAL A 82 2.27 -18.33 -8.77
N ASN A 83 2.87 -18.11 -9.94
CA ASN A 83 3.79 -19.05 -10.58
C ASN A 83 5.26 -18.72 -10.30
N ALA A 84 5.55 -17.51 -9.82
CA ALA A 84 6.89 -17.10 -9.42
C ALA A 84 7.17 -17.52 -7.96
N GLN A 85 8.42 -17.93 -7.69
CA GLN A 85 8.86 -18.50 -6.40
C GLN A 85 8.51 -17.58 -5.19
N TYR A 86 8.60 -16.27 -5.36
CA TYR A 86 8.36 -15.26 -4.32
C TYR A 86 7.29 -14.24 -4.75
N GLY A 87 6.32 -14.69 -5.55
CA GLY A 87 5.29 -13.78 -6.05
C GLY A 87 5.84 -12.69 -6.98
N GLY A 88 6.98 -12.95 -7.65
CA GLY A 88 7.70 -11.98 -8.49
C GLY A 88 8.73 -11.13 -7.74
N ALA A 89 8.77 -11.15 -6.40
CA ALA A 89 9.78 -10.42 -5.64
C ALA A 89 11.20 -10.97 -5.91
N GLN A 90 12.15 -10.08 -6.15
CA GLN A 90 13.54 -10.36 -6.44
C GLN A 90 14.39 -10.09 -5.19
N TYR A 91 14.75 -11.12 -4.47
CA TYR A 91 15.47 -11.04 -3.20
C TYR A 91 16.67 -10.08 -3.24
N ALA A 92 16.73 -9.18 -2.28
CA ALA A 92 17.78 -8.17 -2.10
C ALA A 92 18.01 -7.23 -3.31
N SER A 93 17.04 -7.11 -4.23
CA SER A 93 17.11 -6.16 -5.34
C SER A 93 16.96 -4.70 -4.89
N ASN A 94 17.17 -3.77 -5.82
CA ASN A 94 17.00 -2.32 -5.63
C ASN A 94 17.81 -1.73 -4.46
N ASN A 95 18.94 -2.36 -4.11
CA ASN A 95 19.79 -2.00 -2.96
C ASN A 95 19.05 -2.06 -1.61
N VAL A 96 17.93 -2.77 -1.54
CA VAL A 96 17.18 -2.99 -0.30
C VAL A 96 17.73 -4.24 0.40
N PRO A 97 18.42 -4.10 1.55
CA PRO A 97 19.02 -5.24 2.22
C PRO A 97 17.97 -6.10 2.93
N ASP A 98 18.28 -7.39 3.12
CA ASP A 98 17.47 -8.28 3.95
C ASP A 98 17.79 -8.05 5.43
N ILE A 99 17.07 -7.13 6.04
CA ILE A 99 17.21 -6.74 7.45
C ILE A 99 15.87 -6.80 8.18
N GLY A 100 15.91 -6.95 9.50
CA GLY A 100 14.74 -6.89 10.36
C GLY A 100 14.25 -5.46 10.58
N GLU A 101 13.04 -5.33 11.16
CA GLU A 101 12.35 -4.05 11.40
C GLU A 101 13.17 -3.10 12.30
N ASN A 102 13.88 -3.63 13.29
CA ASN A 102 14.72 -2.83 14.18
C ASN A 102 15.97 -2.26 13.49
N ALA A 103 16.52 -2.98 12.53
CA ALA A 103 17.60 -2.47 11.69
C ALA A 103 17.09 -1.54 10.59
N MET A 104 15.90 -1.80 10.07
CA MET A 104 15.29 -0.98 9.01
C MET A 104 14.93 0.41 9.51
N ILE A 105 14.28 0.54 10.67
CA ILE A 105 13.94 1.87 11.22
C ILE A 105 15.18 2.72 11.53
N LYS A 106 16.31 2.09 11.89
CA LYS A 106 17.59 2.80 12.11
C LYS A 106 18.19 3.37 10.81
N ARG A 107 17.79 2.86 9.65
CA ARG A 107 18.21 3.38 8.34
C ARG A 107 17.26 4.44 7.79
N CYS A 108 16.06 4.56 8.36
CA CYS A 108 15.11 5.60 7.95
C CYS A 108 15.65 7.00 8.26
N THR A 109 15.29 7.93 7.41
CA THR A 109 15.49 9.39 7.65
C THR A 109 14.22 9.98 8.28
N ASN A 110 14.31 11.20 8.82
CA ASN A 110 13.19 11.93 9.43
C ASN A 110 12.41 11.12 10.47
N VAL A 111 13.11 10.27 11.25
CA VAL A 111 12.46 9.45 12.29
C VAL A 111 11.81 10.35 13.33
N SER A 112 10.52 10.13 13.61
CA SER A 112 9.73 10.98 14.52
C SER A 112 8.70 10.17 15.31
N THR A 113 8.33 10.69 16.46
CA THR A 113 7.19 10.24 17.28
C THR A 113 5.95 11.12 17.08
N ASP A 114 6.07 12.21 16.34
CA ASP A 114 4.97 13.11 15.98
C ASP A 114 4.22 12.59 14.75
N PHE A 115 3.16 11.84 14.99
CA PHE A 115 2.36 11.23 13.93
C PHE A 115 1.51 12.23 13.14
N SER A 116 1.34 13.47 13.61
CA SER A 116 0.65 14.51 12.82
C SER A 116 1.40 14.88 11.54
N LYS A 117 2.70 14.58 11.49
CA LYS A 117 3.60 14.83 10.34
C LYS A 117 3.91 13.58 9.53
N CYS A 118 3.28 12.44 9.86
CA CYS A 118 3.52 11.20 9.15
C CYS A 118 3.00 11.29 7.71
N VAL A 119 3.84 10.93 6.75
CA VAL A 119 3.49 11.01 5.32
C VAL A 119 3.27 9.61 4.73
N PRO A 120 2.41 9.47 3.71
CA PRO A 120 2.18 8.18 3.05
C PRO A 120 3.48 7.54 2.55
N GLY A 121 3.58 6.21 2.71
CA GLY A 121 4.78 5.45 2.39
C GLY A 121 5.82 5.38 3.51
N ALA A 122 5.67 6.17 4.60
CA ALA A 122 6.55 6.06 5.76
C ALA A 122 6.43 4.67 6.41
N MET A 123 7.56 4.14 6.88
CA MET A 123 7.60 2.97 7.74
C MET A 123 7.05 3.34 9.11
N LEU A 124 6.09 2.59 9.60
CA LEU A 124 5.62 2.61 10.97
C LEU A 124 6.35 1.52 11.76
N TRP A 125 6.75 1.83 12.99
CA TRP A 125 7.54 0.93 13.80
C TRP A 125 7.05 0.88 15.25
N LEU A 126 7.02 -0.31 15.80
CA LEU A 126 7.08 -0.61 17.22
C LEU A 126 8.04 -1.80 17.41
N ASP A 127 8.52 -2.04 18.63
CA ASP A 127 9.48 -3.12 18.87
C ASP A 127 8.92 -4.47 18.42
N GLY A 128 9.66 -5.16 17.57
CA GLY A 128 9.27 -6.45 16.98
C GLY A 128 8.22 -6.37 15.88
N HIS A 129 7.85 -5.16 15.38
CA HIS A 129 6.83 -5.05 14.35
C HIS A 129 6.98 -3.82 13.45
N ALA A 130 6.51 -3.96 12.21
CA ALA A 130 6.54 -2.91 11.20
C ALA A 130 5.24 -2.84 10.39
N GLY A 131 4.94 -1.66 9.87
CA GLY A 131 3.86 -1.39 8.93
C GLY A 131 4.21 -0.27 7.96
N ILE A 132 3.31 0.01 7.04
CA ILE A 132 3.41 1.05 6.02
C ILE A 132 2.27 2.03 6.24
N TYR A 133 2.58 3.30 6.44
CA TYR A 133 1.55 4.34 6.51
C TYR A 133 0.93 4.58 5.14
N LEU A 134 -0.39 4.49 5.05
CA LEU A 134 -1.13 4.61 3.80
C LEU A 134 -1.72 6.01 3.55
N GLY A 135 -1.57 6.90 4.53
CA GLY A 135 -2.32 8.16 4.57
C GLY A 135 -3.66 8.01 5.31
N ASP A 136 -4.31 9.14 5.59
CA ASP A 136 -5.63 9.22 6.24
C ASP A 136 -5.76 8.46 7.56
N GLY A 137 -4.67 8.34 8.32
CA GLY A 137 -4.65 7.61 9.59
C GLY A 137 -4.78 6.10 9.44
N LEU A 138 -4.45 5.52 8.28
CA LEU A 138 -4.47 4.10 7.99
C LEU A 138 -3.07 3.55 7.75
N ALA A 139 -2.88 2.28 8.07
CA ALA A 139 -1.65 1.52 7.83
C ALA A 139 -1.94 0.18 7.18
N ALA A 140 -1.02 -0.31 6.34
CA ALA A 140 -0.95 -1.72 5.96
C ALA A 140 0.09 -2.42 6.83
N GLU A 141 -0.27 -3.55 7.40
CA GLU A 141 0.62 -4.37 8.23
C GLU A 141 0.35 -5.86 7.99
N CYS A 142 1.37 -6.70 8.13
CA CYS A 142 1.20 -8.14 8.16
C CYS A 142 1.38 -8.63 9.60
N THR A 143 0.32 -9.22 10.18
CA THR A 143 0.32 -9.65 11.57
C THR A 143 -0.52 -10.92 11.74
N PRO A 144 -0.16 -11.82 12.70
CA PRO A 144 -1.00 -12.96 13.04
C PRO A 144 -2.23 -12.57 13.87
N ILE A 145 -2.29 -11.32 14.33
CA ILE A 145 -3.40 -10.79 15.12
C ILE A 145 -4.52 -10.36 14.15
N TRP A 146 -5.77 -10.50 14.58
CA TRP A 146 -6.98 -10.21 13.81
C TRP A 146 -7.10 -11.09 12.56
N LYS A 147 -6.73 -10.62 11.37
CA LYS A 147 -6.91 -11.34 10.11
C LYS A 147 -5.89 -12.47 9.85
N ASP A 148 -4.75 -12.51 10.57
CA ASP A 148 -3.63 -13.43 10.32
C ASP A 148 -3.06 -13.33 8.89
N GLY A 149 -2.64 -12.16 8.51
CA GLY A 149 -2.09 -11.83 7.19
C GLY A 149 -1.94 -10.33 7.02
N VAL A 150 -1.86 -9.89 5.77
CA VAL A 150 -1.79 -8.46 5.44
C VAL A 150 -3.18 -7.86 5.57
N GLN A 151 -3.27 -6.74 6.26
CA GLN A 151 -4.52 -6.05 6.56
C GLN A 151 -4.32 -4.55 6.70
N ILE A 152 -5.42 -3.80 6.60
CA ILE A 152 -5.43 -2.37 6.88
C ILE A 152 -5.91 -2.17 8.32
N THR A 153 -5.18 -1.34 9.06
CA THR A 153 -5.49 -0.95 10.44
C THR A 153 -5.48 0.55 10.59
N ALA A 154 -6.18 1.07 11.61
CA ALA A 154 -6.10 2.48 11.97
C ALA A 154 -4.84 2.74 12.80
N VAL A 155 -4.19 3.88 12.56
CA VAL A 155 -3.06 4.39 13.34
C VAL A 155 -3.61 5.12 14.55
N ALA A 156 -3.61 4.48 15.74
CA ALA A 156 -4.20 5.02 16.95
C ALA A 156 -3.61 6.38 17.38
N ASN A 157 -2.35 6.61 17.03
CA ASN A 157 -1.64 7.88 17.26
C ASN A 157 -2.27 9.08 16.51
N ILE A 158 -3.01 8.83 15.44
CA ILE A 158 -3.71 9.84 14.64
C ILE A 158 -5.21 9.84 15.00
N GLY A 159 -5.77 8.66 15.25
CA GLY A 159 -7.16 8.49 15.63
C GLY A 159 -7.71 7.12 15.29
N ARG A 160 -8.85 6.78 15.89
CA ARG A 160 -9.59 5.56 15.56
C ARG A 160 -10.40 5.78 14.28
N LYS A 161 -10.58 4.72 13.50
CA LYS A 161 -11.43 4.73 12.30
C LYS A 161 -12.44 3.58 12.37
N ALA A 162 -13.70 3.89 12.14
CA ALA A 162 -14.77 2.89 12.13
C ALA A 162 -14.47 1.79 11.09
N GLY A 163 -14.71 0.54 11.47
CA GLY A 163 -14.47 -0.62 10.61
C GLY A 163 -13.03 -1.14 10.57
N TYR A 164 -12.08 -0.49 11.26
CA TYR A 164 -10.69 -0.92 11.31
C TYR A 164 -10.25 -1.28 12.72
N ASN A 165 -9.48 -2.37 12.84
CA ASN A 165 -8.69 -2.62 14.04
C ASN A 165 -7.68 -1.49 14.21
N CYS A 166 -7.26 -1.21 15.44
CA CYS A 166 -6.47 -0.03 15.76
C CYS A 166 -5.15 -0.43 16.43
N ARG A 167 -4.02 0.09 15.89
CA ARG A 167 -2.69 -0.13 16.45
C ARG A 167 -2.03 1.18 16.84
N THR A 168 -1.42 1.18 18.03
CA THR A 168 -0.52 2.26 18.47
C THR A 168 0.90 1.93 18.03
N TRP A 169 1.56 2.88 17.36
CA TRP A 169 2.94 2.77 16.91
C TRP A 169 3.86 3.60 17.79
N THR A 170 5.13 3.23 17.89
CA THR A 170 6.10 3.98 18.70
C THR A 170 6.69 5.17 17.94
N LYS A 171 7.02 4.96 16.67
CA LYS A 171 7.60 5.98 15.78
C LYS A 171 7.40 5.62 14.33
N TRP A 172 7.71 6.56 13.45
CA TRP A 172 7.73 6.37 12.01
C TRP A 172 9.02 6.94 11.42
N GLY A 173 9.35 6.61 10.16
CA GLY A 173 10.49 7.15 9.45
C GLY A 173 10.41 6.93 7.96
N LEU A 174 11.15 7.72 7.18
CA LEU A 174 11.19 7.62 5.72
C LEU A 174 12.20 6.56 5.29
N LEU A 175 11.74 5.59 4.51
CA LEU A 175 12.59 4.52 3.95
C LEU A 175 13.54 5.10 2.89
N PRO A 176 14.86 4.84 2.96
CA PRO A 176 15.82 5.44 2.03
C PRO A 176 15.73 4.88 0.60
N TRP A 177 14.89 3.89 0.37
CA TRP A 177 14.64 3.25 -0.94
C TRP A 177 13.34 3.69 -1.60
N VAL A 178 12.59 4.58 -0.93
CA VAL A 178 11.33 5.16 -1.41
C VAL A 178 11.57 6.62 -1.76
N ASP A 179 11.10 7.02 -2.93
CA ASP A 179 11.12 8.41 -3.38
C ASP A 179 9.87 9.12 -2.87
N TYR A 180 10.07 10.13 -2.02
CA TYR A 180 9.00 10.94 -1.42
C TYR A 180 8.86 12.30 -2.09
N THR A 181 9.53 12.52 -3.23
CA THR A 181 9.35 13.77 -3.98
C THR A 181 7.89 13.90 -4.39
N GLN A 182 7.32 15.08 -4.17
CA GLN A 182 5.99 15.34 -4.72
C GLN A 182 6.10 15.33 -6.24
N PRO A 183 5.16 14.70 -6.96
CA PRO A 183 5.13 14.82 -8.41
C PRO A 183 5.15 16.31 -8.74
N ASP A 184 6.02 16.70 -9.68
CA ASP A 184 6.02 18.07 -10.18
C ASP A 184 4.59 18.43 -10.62
N PRO A 185 3.96 19.47 -10.06
CA PRO A 185 2.63 19.88 -10.47
C PRO A 185 2.55 20.29 -11.95
N GLY A 186 3.67 20.27 -12.65
CA GLY A 186 3.78 20.77 -14.02
C GLY A 186 3.75 22.31 -14.10
N PRO A 187 3.89 22.87 -15.29
CA PRO A 187 3.76 24.31 -15.46
C PRO A 187 2.39 24.78 -14.97
N ALA A 188 2.35 25.93 -14.30
CA ALA A 188 1.10 26.52 -13.82
C ALA A 188 0.10 26.56 -14.97
N PRO A 189 -1.04 25.93 -14.81
CA PRO A 189 -2.03 25.89 -15.90
C PRO A 189 -2.61 27.29 -16.14
N ASP A 190 -3.12 27.50 -17.36
CA ASP A 190 -3.74 28.77 -17.78
C ASP A 190 -4.85 29.22 -16.81
N PRO A 191 -5.08 30.55 -16.67
CA PRO A 191 -6.15 31.06 -15.82
C PRO A 191 -7.50 30.44 -16.15
N LEU A 192 -8.19 29.93 -15.12
CA LEU A 192 -9.51 29.32 -15.29
C LEU A 192 -10.63 30.37 -15.30
N PRO A 193 -11.76 30.10 -15.96
CA PRO A 193 -12.98 30.89 -15.82
C PRO A 193 -13.40 31.08 -14.37
N ASP A 194 -14.08 32.18 -14.07
CA ASP A 194 -14.53 32.53 -12.72
C ASP A 194 -15.24 31.38 -12.00
N GLY A 195 -14.88 31.19 -10.72
CA GLY A 195 -15.45 30.18 -9.84
C GLY A 195 -14.88 28.76 -9.99
N LYS A 196 -13.97 28.50 -10.95
CA LYS A 196 -13.30 27.22 -11.11
C LYS A 196 -11.91 27.23 -10.52
N LYS A 197 -11.47 26.05 -10.07
CA LYS A 197 -10.12 25.84 -9.51
C LYS A 197 -9.50 24.61 -10.14
N TYR A 198 -8.17 24.59 -10.20
CA TYR A 198 -7.43 23.36 -10.43
C TYR A 198 -7.42 22.57 -9.12
N ILE A 199 -7.87 21.32 -9.20
CA ILE A 199 -7.95 20.39 -8.07
C ILE A 199 -7.01 19.24 -8.38
N PRO A 200 -5.93 19.06 -7.60
CA PRO A 200 -5.03 17.93 -7.79
C PRO A 200 -5.74 16.64 -7.37
N VAL A 201 -5.76 15.67 -8.26
CA VAL A 201 -6.34 14.33 -8.03
C VAL A 201 -5.27 13.29 -8.31
N LEU A 202 -5.07 12.36 -7.39
CA LEU A 202 -4.19 11.22 -7.58
C LEU A 202 -4.98 10.06 -8.22
N LEU A 203 -4.66 9.74 -9.48
CA LEU A 203 -5.26 8.61 -10.20
C LEU A 203 -4.18 7.54 -10.39
N ASP A 204 -4.33 6.39 -9.76
CA ASP A 204 -3.36 5.29 -9.80
C ASP A 204 -1.90 5.72 -9.55
N GLY A 205 -1.73 6.65 -8.59
CA GLY A 205 -0.41 7.19 -8.22
C GLY A 205 0.12 8.31 -9.14
N LYS A 206 -0.61 8.68 -10.19
CA LYS A 206 -0.26 9.79 -11.08
C LYS A 206 -1.07 11.03 -10.70
N LEU A 207 -0.38 12.15 -10.48
CA LEU A 207 -1.04 13.43 -10.21
C LEU A 207 -1.66 13.97 -11.50
N VAL A 208 -2.96 14.25 -11.45
CA VAL A 208 -3.73 14.85 -12.54
C VAL A 208 -4.36 16.14 -12.04
N GLN A 209 -4.19 17.22 -12.78
CA GLN A 209 -4.87 18.50 -12.49
C GLN A 209 -6.27 18.48 -13.11
N CYS A 210 -7.28 18.37 -12.26
CA CYS A 210 -8.67 18.38 -12.67
C CYS A 210 -9.28 19.78 -12.52
N ILE A 211 -10.14 20.18 -13.46
CA ILE A 211 -10.91 21.42 -13.34
C ILE A 211 -12.16 21.12 -12.51
N GLY A 212 -12.43 21.92 -11.49
CA GLY A 212 -13.57 21.70 -10.63
C GLY A 212 -13.94 22.88 -9.73
N THR A 213 -14.93 22.66 -8.87
CA THR A 213 -15.37 23.59 -7.82
C THR A 213 -15.48 22.87 -6.49
N VAL A 214 -15.42 23.63 -5.41
CA VAL A 214 -15.72 23.12 -4.06
C VAL A 214 -16.90 23.92 -3.52
N GLU A 215 -18.01 23.23 -3.26
CA GLU A 215 -19.24 23.82 -2.75
C GLU A 215 -19.73 23.02 -1.54
N ASN A 216 -19.97 23.70 -0.43
CA ASN A 216 -20.45 23.07 0.83
C ASN A 216 -19.60 21.88 1.29
N GLY A 217 -18.27 21.94 1.11
CA GLY A 217 -17.34 20.87 1.47
C GLY A 217 -17.32 19.67 0.49
N ILE A 218 -18.06 19.75 -0.61
CA ILE A 218 -18.08 18.74 -1.67
C ILE A 218 -17.27 19.24 -2.86
N THR A 219 -16.36 18.39 -3.33
CA THR A 219 -15.53 18.67 -4.50
C THR A 219 -16.18 18.12 -5.76
N TYR A 220 -16.46 18.98 -6.71
CA TYR A 220 -16.97 18.63 -8.05
C TYR A 220 -15.84 18.77 -9.06
N ILE A 221 -15.55 17.72 -9.83
CA ILE A 221 -14.53 17.74 -10.88
C ILE A 221 -15.14 17.38 -12.23
N GLN A 222 -14.56 17.92 -13.30
CA GLN A 222 -15.02 17.57 -14.65
C GLN A 222 -14.69 16.11 -14.94
N LEU A 223 -15.70 15.31 -15.27
CA LEU A 223 -15.58 13.88 -15.51
C LEU A 223 -14.49 13.54 -16.55
N ARG A 224 -14.38 14.34 -17.61
CA ARG A 224 -13.36 14.14 -18.67
C ARG A 224 -11.93 14.21 -18.12
N ASN A 225 -11.65 15.10 -17.18
CA ASN A 225 -10.32 15.22 -16.59
C ASN A 225 -9.89 13.98 -15.79
N VAL A 226 -10.85 13.16 -15.36
CA VAL A 226 -10.61 11.88 -14.67
C VAL A 226 -10.62 10.72 -15.66
N ALA A 227 -11.54 10.73 -16.62
CA ALA A 227 -11.73 9.64 -17.56
C ALA A 227 -10.57 9.47 -18.53
N ASP A 228 -10.05 10.57 -19.10
CA ASP A 228 -8.98 10.53 -20.10
C ASP A 228 -7.67 9.92 -19.55
N PRO A 229 -7.16 10.33 -18.35
CA PRO A 229 -5.97 9.71 -17.76
C PRO A 229 -6.15 8.23 -17.39
N LEU A 230 -7.37 7.78 -17.11
CA LEU A 230 -7.67 6.38 -16.82
C LEU A 230 -7.89 5.53 -18.09
N GLY A 231 -7.74 6.14 -19.28
CA GLY A 231 -8.02 5.45 -20.53
C GLY A 231 -9.50 5.14 -20.75
N LEU A 232 -10.40 5.80 -20.00
CA LEU A 232 -11.84 5.71 -20.17
C LEU A 232 -12.30 6.67 -21.26
N ALA A 233 -13.26 6.27 -22.07
CA ALA A 233 -13.90 7.16 -23.02
C ALA A 233 -15.13 7.82 -22.38
N VAL A 234 -15.20 9.15 -22.40
CA VAL A 234 -16.46 9.86 -22.13
C VAL A 234 -17.24 9.89 -23.44
N VAL A 235 -18.23 9.02 -23.55
CA VAL A 235 -18.90 8.72 -24.82
C VAL A 235 -20.06 9.69 -25.11
N GLY A 236 -20.71 10.25 -24.10
CA GLY A 236 -21.84 11.13 -24.33
C GLY A 236 -22.44 11.75 -23.07
N TRP A 237 -23.34 12.69 -23.31
CA TRP A 237 -24.18 13.31 -22.31
C TRP A 237 -25.65 13.23 -22.74
N ASP A 238 -26.48 12.54 -21.98
CA ASP A 238 -27.94 12.55 -22.13
C ASP A 238 -28.50 13.75 -21.37
N ALA A 239 -28.85 14.79 -22.09
CA ALA A 239 -29.36 16.05 -21.53
C ALA A 239 -30.73 15.89 -20.86
N GLN A 240 -31.57 14.94 -21.31
CA GLN A 240 -32.91 14.71 -20.74
C GLN A 240 -32.81 13.97 -19.40
N ARG A 241 -31.93 12.97 -19.32
CA ARG A 241 -31.72 12.17 -18.11
C ARG A 241 -30.62 12.75 -17.18
N ARG A 242 -29.87 13.75 -17.64
CA ARG A 242 -28.71 14.32 -16.97
C ARG A 242 -27.66 13.27 -16.61
N ILE A 243 -27.41 12.34 -17.52
CA ILE A 243 -26.48 11.21 -17.32
C ILE A 243 -25.29 11.32 -18.27
N ALA A 244 -24.08 11.24 -17.73
CA ALA A 244 -22.87 11.05 -18.53
C ALA A 244 -22.62 9.56 -18.74
N THR A 245 -22.32 9.16 -19.97
CA THR A 245 -21.93 7.78 -20.29
C THR A 245 -20.42 7.71 -20.37
N VAL A 246 -19.82 6.80 -19.60
CA VAL A 246 -18.40 6.51 -19.60
C VAL A 246 -18.22 5.02 -19.88
N THR A 247 -17.36 4.68 -20.82
CA THR A 247 -17.02 3.31 -21.15
C THR A 247 -15.52 3.07 -21.00
N THR A 248 -15.13 1.85 -20.70
CA THR A 248 -13.74 1.41 -20.83
C THR A 248 -13.37 1.30 -22.30
N LYS A 249 -12.16 1.75 -22.65
CA LYS A 249 -11.59 1.50 -23.99
C LYS A 249 -11.16 0.06 -24.14
#